data_c29bbb16ee69962bb06c369a75b8e8ff
#
_entry.id   c29bbb16ee69962bb06c369a75b8e8ff
#
_cell.length_a   1.000
_cell.length_b   1.000
_cell.length_c   1.000
_cell.angle_alpha   90.00
_cell.angle_beta   90.00
_cell.angle_gamma   90.00
#
_symmetry.space_group_name_H-M   'P 1'
#
loop_
_entity.id
_entity.type
_entity.pdbx_description
1 polymer ?
#
loop_
_entity_poly.entity_id
_entity_poly.type
_entity_poly.pdbx_seq_one_letter_code
_entity_poly.pdbx_strand_id
1 'polypeptide(L)' 'MIAIGDEIGWLWAGSLATGVVTEVHPQRHEILSKGKRIIRNGTSDDPALVIRHFKGSLVLKLQHEVQMLKK' A
#
# COMPACT_ATOMS: atom_id res chain seq x y z
N MET A 1 -6.01 5.40 11.71
CA MET A 1 -6.38 5.00 10.35
C MET A 1 -5.42 5.59 9.33
N ILE A 2 -5.05 4.83 8.34
CA ILE A 2 -4.09 5.28 7.32
C ILE A 2 -4.82 6.07 6.24
N ALA A 3 -4.26 7.19 5.84
CA ALA A 3 -4.87 8.07 4.86
C ALA A 3 -3.89 8.42 3.74
N ILE A 4 -4.42 8.96 2.65
CA ILE A 4 -3.61 9.45 1.54
C ILE A 4 -2.60 10.47 2.08
N GLY A 5 -1.34 10.31 1.67
CA GLY A 5 -0.25 11.17 2.12
C GLY A 5 0.55 10.62 3.28
N ASP A 6 0.05 9.57 3.94
CA ASP A 6 0.76 8.99 5.06
C ASP A 6 1.97 8.20 4.58
N GLU A 7 3.05 8.28 5.35
CA GLU A 7 4.24 7.48 5.10
C GLU A 7 4.11 6.18 5.87
N ILE A 8 4.29 5.06 5.18
CA ILE A 8 4.11 3.74 5.76
C ILE A 8 5.27 2.84 5.36
N GLY A 9 5.37 1.71 6.06
CA GLY A 9 6.39 0.73 5.77
C GLY A 9 5.84 -0.68 5.81
N TRP A 10 6.51 -1.57 5.14
CA TRP A 10 6.18 -2.99 5.16
C TRP A 10 7.47 -3.79 5.00
N LEU A 11 7.43 -5.05 5.43
CA LEU A 11 8.59 -5.92 5.30
C LEU A 11 8.61 -6.55 3.91
N TRP A 12 9.77 -6.50 3.27
CA TRP A 12 9.96 -7.11 1.98
C TRP A 12 11.38 -7.68 1.92
N ALA A 13 11.47 -8.98 1.68
CA ALA A 13 12.77 -9.67 1.56
C ALA A 13 13.69 -9.40 2.76
N GLY A 14 13.11 -9.36 3.95
CA GLY A 14 13.88 -9.16 5.18
C GLY A 14 14.25 -7.73 5.49
N SER A 15 13.84 -6.79 4.65
CA SER A 15 14.12 -5.36 4.86
C SER A 15 12.83 -4.57 4.93
N LEU A 16 12.90 -3.41 5.56
CA LEU A 16 11.76 -2.51 5.61
C LEU A 16 11.71 -1.69 4.33
N ALA A 17 10.61 -1.82 3.59
CA ALA A 17 10.33 -0.97 2.44
C ALA A 17 9.41 0.16 2.89
N THR A 18 9.53 1.33 2.28
CA THR A 18 8.72 2.48 2.67
C THR A 18 8.13 3.16 1.45
N GLY A 19 7.06 3.88 1.66
CA GLY A 19 6.41 4.63 0.61
C GLY A 19 5.30 5.51 1.16
N VAL A 20 4.63 6.21 0.25
CA VAL A 20 3.56 7.13 0.59
C VAL A 20 2.26 6.62 -0.01
N VAL A 21 1.19 6.64 0.78
CA VAL A 21 -0.13 6.22 0.33
C VAL A 21 -0.67 7.25 -0.65
N THR A 22 -1.06 6.78 -1.84
CA THR A 22 -1.63 7.65 -2.86
C THR A 22 -3.13 7.42 -3.08
N GLU A 23 -3.63 6.23 -2.71
CA GLU A 23 -5.06 5.91 -2.85
C GLU A 23 -5.46 4.96 -1.75
N VAL A 24 -6.72 5.04 -1.34
CA VAL A 24 -7.29 4.15 -0.33
C VAL A 24 -8.59 3.60 -0.90
N HIS A 25 -8.71 2.27 -0.96
CA HIS A 25 -9.87 1.61 -1.57
C HIS A 25 -10.49 0.62 -0.58
N PRO A 26 -11.72 0.88 -0.12
CA PRO A 26 -12.39 -0.03 0.81
C PRO A 26 -13.09 -1.19 0.09
N GLN A 27 -12.69 -1.50 -1.11
CA GLN A 27 -13.22 -2.59 -1.90
C GLN A 27 -12.08 -3.24 -2.68
N ARG A 28 -12.41 -4.25 -3.46
CA ARG A 28 -11.41 -4.90 -4.30
C ARG A 28 -10.78 -3.88 -5.24
N HIS A 29 -9.47 -3.90 -5.31
CA HIS A 29 -8.73 -3.01 -6.19
C HIS A 29 -7.61 -3.77 -6.89
N GLU A 30 -7.25 -3.30 -8.07
CA GLU A 30 -6.26 -3.94 -8.90
C GLU A 30 -5.35 -2.87 -9.48
N ILE A 31 -4.05 -3.15 -9.47
CA ILE A 31 -3.09 -2.27 -10.14
C ILE A 31 -2.20 -3.10 -11.05
N LEU A 32 -1.55 -2.40 -11.98
CA LEU A 32 -0.55 -3.01 -12.83
C LEU A 32 0.79 -2.41 -12.41
N SER A 33 1.70 -3.26 -11.97
CA SER A 33 3.02 -2.79 -11.51
C SER A 33 4.09 -3.68 -12.11
N LYS A 34 5.01 -3.08 -12.85
CA LYS A 34 6.12 -3.77 -13.51
C LYS A 34 5.62 -4.93 -14.37
N GLY A 35 4.52 -4.70 -15.10
CA GLY A 35 3.94 -5.70 -15.96
C GLY A 35 3.15 -6.80 -15.27
N LYS A 36 2.98 -6.71 -13.96
CA LYS A 36 2.23 -7.72 -13.20
C LYS A 36 0.96 -7.11 -12.66
N ARG A 37 -0.11 -7.89 -12.69
CA ARG A 37 -1.38 -7.51 -12.12
C ARG A 37 -1.41 -7.92 -10.66
N ILE A 38 -1.68 -6.97 -9.79
CA ILE A 38 -1.75 -7.20 -8.35
C ILE A 38 -3.15 -6.84 -7.89
N ILE A 39 -3.79 -7.76 -7.15
CA ILE A 39 -5.17 -7.60 -6.68
C ILE A 39 -5.20 -7.76 -5.18
N ARG A 40 -5.97 -6.89 -4.51
CA ARG A 40 -6.25 -7.01 -3.08
C ARG A 40 -7.72 -6.73 -2.86
N ASN A 41 -8.30 -7.49 -1.95
CA ASN A 41 -9.73 -7.34 -1.60
C ASN A 41 -9.83 -6.48 -0.35
N GLY A 42 -9.93 -5.18 -0.54
CA GLY A 42 -10.06 -4.23 0.57
C GLY A 42 -11.45 -4.27 1.16
N THR A 43 -11.55 -3.83 2.40
CA THR A 43 -12.83 -3.63 3.09
C THR A 43 -12.76 -2.28 3.79
N SER A 44 -13.89 -1.86 4.38
CA SER A 44 -13.88 -0.58 5.11
C SER A 44 -12.97 -0.63 6.33
N ASP A 45 -12.81 -1.80 6.95
CA ASP A 45 -11.94 -1.95 8.12
C ASP A 45 -10.49 -2.22 7.74
N ASP A 46 -10.26 -2.68 6.53
CA ASP A 46 -8.93 -3.07 6.08
C ASP A 46 -8.81 -2.74 4.60
N PRO A 47 -8.75 -1.45 4.27
CA PRO A 47 -8.76 -1.04 2.85
C PRO A 47 -7.49 -1.42 2.12
N ALA A 48 -7.62 -1.52 0.81
CA ALA A 48 -6.48 -1.71 -0.07
C ALA A 48 -5.82 -0.35 -0.31
N LEU A 49 -4.52 -0.30 -0.13
CA LEU A 49 -3.74 0.94 -0.23
C LEU A 49 -2.85 0.87 -1.47
N VAL A 50 -2.96 1.89 -2.31
CA VAL A 50 -1.99 2.09 -3.38
C VAL A 50 -0.88 2.95 -2.82
N ILE A 51 0.34 2.45 -2.91
CA ILE A 51 1.49 3.07 -2.27
C ILE A 51 2.54 3.35 -3.34
N ARG A 52 3.08 4.54 -3.33
CA ARG A 52 4.20 4.86 -4.19
C ARG A 52 5.49 4.67 -3.41
N HIS A 53 6.25 3.67 -3.81
CA HIS A 53 7.56 3.41 -3.22
C HIS A 53 8.48 4.59 -3.54
N PHE A 54 9.44 4.86 -2.67
CA PHE A 54 10.31 6.02 -2.87
C PHE A 54 11.10 5.93 -4.19
N LYS A 55 11.25 4.74 -4.74
CA LYS A 55 11.89 4.55 -6.04
C LYS A 55 10.94 4.73 -7.22
N GLY A 56 9.68 5.07 -6.94
CA GLY A 56 8.71 5.39 -7.99
C GLY A 56 7.78 4.27 -8.40
N SER A 57 8.01 3.03 -7.99
CA SER A 57 7.11 1.93 -8.35
C SER A 57 5.88 1.95 -7.47
N LEU A 58 4.79 1.39 -7.98
CA LEU A 58 3.54 1.29 -7.22
C LEU A 58 3.45 -0.06 -6.55
N VAL A 59 2.87 -0.07 -5.36
CA VAL A 59 2.66 -1.26 -4.55
C VAL A 59 1.22 -1.26 -4.08
N LEU A 60 0.61 -2.42 -3.97
CA LEU A 60 -0.75 -2.57 -3.47
C LEU A 60 -0.71 -3.48 -2.26
N LYS A 61 -1.14 -2.97 -1.11
CA LYS A 61 -1.16 -3.70 0.15
C LYS A 61 -2.45 -3.44 0.87
N LEU A 62 -2.89 -4.40 1.69
CA LEU A 62 -3.97 -4.15 2.62
C LEU A 62 -3.43 -3.40 3.82
N GLN A 63 -4.29 -2.62 4.49
CA GLN A 63 -3.86 -1.81 5.61
C GLN A 63 -3.16 -2.63 6.69
N HIS A 64 -3.62 -3.85 6.97
CA HIS A 64 -3.01 -4.67 8.02
C HIS A 64 -1.62 -5.17 7.61
N GLU A 65 -1.24 -5.08 6.33
CA GLU A 65 0.07 -5.54 5.87
C GLU A 65 1.15 -4.49 6.03
N VAL A 66 0.80 -3.29 6.45
CA VAL A 66 1.74 -2.17 6.55
C VAL A 66 1.66 -1.56 7.95
N GLN A 67 2.63 -0.73 8.28
CA GLN A 67 2.62 0.00 9.54
C GLN A 67 2.86 1.48 9.28
N MET A 68 2.24 2.32 10.12
CA MET A 68 2.42 3.75 10.05
C MET A 68 3.81 4.10 10.54
N LEU A 69 4.56 4.85 9.76
CA LEU A 69 5.90 5.27 10.15
C LEU A 69 5.92 6.67 10.72
N LYS A 70 4.99 7.51 10.29
CA LYS A 70 5.03 8.90 10.64
C LYS A 70 3.65 9.47 10.68
N LYS A 71 3.43 10.33 11.62
CA LYS A 71 2.13 10.97 11.80
C LYS A 71 2.14 12.37 11.29
#